data_24894ea0d4f269241681785c116a6811
#
_entry.id   24894ea0d4f269241681785c116a6811
#
_cell.length_a   1.000
_cell.length_b   1.000
_cell.length_c   1.000
_cell.angle_alpha   90.00
_cell.angle_beta   90.00
_cell.angle_gamma   90.00
#
_symmetry.space_group_name_H-M   'P 1'
#
loop_
_entity.id
_entity.type
_entity.pdbx_description
1 polymer ?
#
loop_
_entity_poly.entity_id
_entity_poly.type
_entity_poly.pdbx_seq_one_letter_code
_entity_poly.pdbx_strand_id
1 'polypeptide(L)'
;DPLAPAKARRIATLPGTGWGDFSFSFDDRRLAMTEFKSVTERYVWVMDVAAGGRRGAPPPAGAAAGAPVASTEVNFARDGKGLFLTTDRDGEFQRAAHLDLESGRLEYFGPANRDVEQLVLSPDGRTLALVVNDAGVGVLRLHDADTRRELPAPVVPIGTVRGVQWHHDAGALAFVLDSAQSPGDVYVLDRASNAVTRWTGSKVEGLDAGAFRPQQPIAWKS
;
A
#
# COMPACT_ATOMS: atom_id res chain seq x y z
N ASP A 1 -15.01 -14.28 13.56
CA ASP A 1 -16.19 -13.54 14.00
C ASP A 1 -15.95 -13.01 15.42
N PRO A 2 -15.74 -11.71 15.61
CA PRO A 2 -15.48 -11.11 16.93
C PRO A 2 -16.66 -11.26 17.90
N LEU A 3 -17.87 -11.51 17.40
CA LEU A 3 -19.06 -11.74 18.20
C LEU A 3 -19.21 -13.22 18.66
N ALA A 4 -18.37 -14.11 18.16
CA ALA A 4 -18.37 -15.52 18.50
C ALA A 4 -16.94 -16.06 18.74
N PRO A 5 -16.19 -15.50 19.72
CA PRO A 5 -14.79 -15.84 19.93
C PRO A 5 -14.57 -17.34 20.27
N ALA A 6 -15.56 -18.00 20.86
CA ALA A 6 -15.49 -19.44 21.11
C ALA A 6 -15.45 -20.30 19.85
N LYS A 7 -15.80 -19.75 18.69
CA LYS A 7 -15.70 -20.41 17.38
C LYS A 7 -14.37 -20.11 16.67
N ALA A 8 -13.51 -19.31 17.28
CA ALA A 8 -12.20 -19.01 16.70
C ALA A 8 -11.37 -20.30 16.60
N ARG A 9 -10.76 -20.50 15.43
CA ARG A 9 -9.82 -21.60 15.20
C ARG A 9 -8.46 -21.08 14.79
N ARG A 10 -7.42 -21.71 15.25
CA ARG A 10 -6.07 -21.43 14.73
C ARG A 10 -5.94 -22.06 13.35
N ILE A 11 -5.68 -21.26 12.32
CA ILE A 11 -5.48 -21.75 10.95
C ILE A 11 -4.03 -22.13 10.66
N ALA A 12 -3.07 -21.47 11.31
CA ALA A 12 -1.65 -21.79 11.19
C ALA A 12 -0.86 -21.29 12.40
N THR A 13 0.36 -21.80 12.54
CA THR A 13 1.42 -21.26 13.40
C THR A 13 2.57 -20.87 12.48
N LEU A 14 2.97 -19.59 12.50
CA LEU A 14 4.05 -19.08 11.70
C LEU A 14 5.34 -19.12 12.51
N PRO A 15 6.48 -19.59 11.94
CA PRO A 15 7.75 -19.65 12.65
C PRO A 15 8.37 -18.26 12.76
N GLY A 16 9.05 -18.00 13.86
CA GLY A 16 9.79 -16.76 14.09
C GLY A 16 8.88 -15.53 14.26
N THR A 17 9.38 -14.38 13.88
CA THR A 17 8.72 -13.06 13.96
C THR A 17 8.77 -12.36 12.60
N GLY A 18 8.18 -11.16 12.50
CA GLY A 18 8.26 -10.33 11.29
C GLY A 18 7.20 -10.64 10.24
N TRP A 19 6.08 -11.24 10.62
CA TRP A 19 4.94 -11.46 9.74
C TRP A 19 4.02 -10.24 9.70
N GLY A 20 3.61 -9.82 8.50
CA GLY A 20 2.77 -8.65 8.28
C GLY A 20 2.03 -8.65 6.95
N ASP A 21 1.46 -7.51 6.60
CA ASP A 21 0.72 -7.25 5.35
C ASP A 21 -0.31 -8.34 5.03
N PHE A 22 -1.15 -8.66 6.02
CA PHE A 22 -2.15 -9.70 5.86
C PHE A 22 -3.30 -9.24 4.95
N SER A 23 -3.54 -9.97 3.86
CA SER A 23 -4.64 -9.73 2.93
C SER A 23 -5.38 -11.02 2.62
N PHE A 24 -6.69 -11.05 2.89
CA PHE A 24 -7.56 -12.15 2.44
C PHE A 24 -7.93 -11.98 0.97
N SER A 25 -8.06 -13.11 0.27
CA SER A 25 -8.72 -13.12 -1.04
C SER A 25 -10.21 -12.79 -0.86
N PHE A 26 -10.84 -12.24 -1.90
CA PHE A 26 -12.25 -11.80 -1.85
C PHE A 26 -13.25 -12.94 -1.60
N ASP A 27 -12.84 -14.19 -1.75
CA ASP A 27 -13.61 -15.40 -1.44
C ASP A 27 -13.27 -15.99 -0.06
N ASP A 28 -12.44 -15.32 0.75
CA ASP A 28 -11.94 -15.72 2.07
C ASP A 28 -11.20 -17.08 2.11
N ARG A 29 -10.82 -17.63 0.95
CA ARG A 29 -10.17 -18.94 0.89
C ARG A 29 -8.67 -18.90 1.04
N ARG A 30 -8.05 -17.78 0.72
CA ARG A 30 -6.60 -17.59 0.79
C ARG A 30 -6.23 -16.37 1.59
N LEU A 31 -5.06 -16.44 2.21
CA LEU A 31 -4.44 -15.35 2.94
C LEU A 31 -3.05 -15.11 2.37
N ALA A 32 -2.80 -13.91 1.86
CA ALA A 32 -1.47 -13.44 1.54
C ALA A 32 -0.86 -12.75 2.76
N MET A 33 0.46 -12.87 2.90
CA MET A 33 1.21 -12.26 3.99
C MET A 33 2.66 -12.06 3.59
N THR A 34 3.34 -11.13 4.27
CA THR A 34 4.78 -10.92 4.10
C THR A 34 5.56 -11.46 5.29
N GLU A 35 6.76 -11.96 5.02
CA GLU A 35 7.75 -12.37 6.01
C GLU A 35 8.97 -11.43 5.93
N PHE A 36 9.16 -10.60 6.94
CA PHE A 36 10.30 -9.70 7.05
C PHE A 36 11.56 -10.48 7.47
N LYS A 37 12.61 -10.43 6.70
CA LYS A 37 13.94 -10.94 7.04
C LYS A 37 14.91 -9.81 7.35
N SER A 38 14.91 -8.77 6.53
CA SER A 38 15.69 -7.55 6.69
C SER A 38 14.99 -6.37 5.99
N VAL A 39 15.57 -5.19 6.06
CA VAL A 39 15.08 -4.01 5.35
C VAL A 39 15.01 -4.22 3.85
N THR A 40 15.97 -4.96 3.30
CA THR A 40 16.11 -5.27 1.87
C THR A 40 15.55 -6.63 1.49
N GLU A 41 14.95 -7.37 2.44
CA GLU A 41 14.52 -8.74 2.18
C GLU A 41 13.19 -9.04 2.86
N ARG A 42 12.12 -9.16 2.05
CA ARG A 42 10.77 -9.53 2.47
C ARG A 42 10.15 -10.46 1.45
N TYR A 43 9.63 -11.58 1.91
CA TYR A 43 9.02 -12.61 1.08
C TYR A 43 7.51 -12.59 1.17
N VAL A 44 6.85 -12.84 0.05
CA VAL A 44 5.40 -12.98 -0.03
C VAL A 44 5.02 -14.45 0.05
N TRP A 45 4.06 -14.75 0.91
CA TRP A 45 3.49 -16.07 1.11
C TRP A 45 2.00 -16.07 0.88
N VAL A 46 1.49 -17.15 0.31
CA VAL A 46 0.06 -17.38 0.17
C VAL A 46 -0.30 -18.68 0.88
N MET A 47 -1.32 -18.62 1.70
CA MET A 47 -1.82 -19.76 2.48
C MET A 47 -3.26 -20.07 2.08
N ASP A 48 -3.59 -21.36 1.96
CA ASP A 48 -4.97 -21.82 1.91
C ASP A 48 -5.55 -21.82 3.34
N VAL A 49 -6.66 -21.13 3.55
CA VAL A 49 -7.28 -20.96 4.88
C VAL A 49 -7.89 -22.27 5.40
N ALA A 50 -8.34 -23.15 4.52
CA ALA A 50 -8.92 -24.43 4.93
C ALA A 50 -7.84 -25.48 5.22
N ALA A 51 -6.83 -25.57 4.37
CA ALA A 51 -5.74 -26.54 4.48
C ALA A 51 -4.65 -26.13 5.47
N GLY A 52 -4.50 -24.83 5.77
CA GLY A 52 -3.47 -24.30 6.67
C GLY A 52 -2.04 -24.39 6.12
N GLY A 53 -1.85 -24.89 4.92
CA GLY A 53 -0.55 -24.96 4.25
C GLY A 53 -0.17 -23.62 3.61
N ARG A 54 1.10 -23.20 3.75
CA ARG A 54 1.62 -22.01 3.09
C ARG A 54 2.53 -22.37 1.92
N ARG A 55 2.48 -21.58 0.87
CA ARG A 55 3.37 -21.63 -0.28
C ARG A 55 3.94 -20.23 -0.50
N GLY A 56 5.23 -20.13 -0.72
CA GLY A 56 5.82 -18.87 -1.23
C GLY A 56 5.11 -18.48 -2.52
N ALA A 57 4.84 -17.20 -2.70
CA ALA A 57 4.40 -16.72 -4.00
C ALA A 57 5.49 -17.09 -5.03
N PRO A 58 5.13 -17.53 -6.23
CA PRO A 58 6.12 -17.95 -7.20
C PRO A 58 7.12 -16.82 -7.43
N PRO A 59 8.43 -17.12 -7.46
CA PRO A 59 9.40 -16.11 -7.86
C PRO A 59 9.01 -15.68 -9.27
N PRO A 60 8.88 -14.39 -9.55
CA PRO A 60 8.55 -13.92 -10.88
C PRO A 60 9.57 -14.41 -11.90
N ALA A 61 9.13 -14.69 -13.13
CA ALA A 61 10.00 -15.15 -14.22
C ALA A 61 11.15 -14.16 -14.43
N GLY A 62 12.40 -14.66 -14.44
CA GLY A 62 13.61 -13.86 -14.67
C GLY A 62 14.32 -13.35 -13.40
N ALA A 63 13.87 -13.76 -12.19
CA ALA A 63 14.62 -13.46 -10.98
C ALA A 63 16.02 -14.06 -11.03
N ALA A 64 17.04 -13.26 -10.79
CA ALA A 64 18.33 -13.77 -10.40
C ALA A 64 18.15 -14.56 -9.10
N ALA A 65 18.44 -15.86 -9.12
CA ALA A 65 18.33 -16.67 -7.91
C ALA A 65 19.26 -16.11 -6.83
N GLY A 66 18.69 -15.70 -5.69
CA GLY A 66 19.45 -15.31 -4.51
C GLY A 66 19.70 -13.80 -4.30
N ALA A 67 19.22 -12.91 -5.17
CA ALA A 67 19.22 -11.48 -4.83
C ALA A 67 18.15 -11.18 -3.77
N PRO A 68 18.46 -10.43 -2.69
CA PRO A 68 17.46 -9.99 -1.73
C PRO A 68 16.45 -9.09 -2.43
N VAL A 69 15.16 -9.30 -2.15
CA VAL A 69 14.03 -8.52 -2.70
C VAL A 69 13.11 -8.16 -1.57
N ALA A 70 12.75 -6.89 -1.45
CA ALA A 70 11.73 -6.44 -0.54
C ALA A 70 10.39 -6.32 -1.28
N SER A 71 9.39 -7.10 -0.86
CA SER A 71 8.01 -6.98 -1.34
C SER A 71 7.10 -6.68 -0.18
N THR A 72 6.28 -5.62 -0.31
CA THR A 72 5.41 -5.10 0.76
C THR A 72 4.03 -4.69 0.22
N GLU A 73 3.16 -4.16 1.08
CA GLU A 73 1.85 -3.61 0.69
C GLU A 73 0.98 -4.62 -0.09
N VAL A 74 0.94 -5.88 0.37
CA VAL A 74 0.33 -6.98 -0.38
C VAL A 74 -1.19 -6.95 -0.27
N ASN A 75 -1.87 -6.95 -1.42
CA ASN A 75 -3.32 -7.00 -1.52
C ASN A 75 -3.74 -8.03 -2.57
N PHE A 76 -4.72 -8.90 -2.26
CA PHE A 76 -5.28 -9.78 -3.28
C PHE A 76 -6.04 -9.00 -4.34
N ALA A 77 -5.79 -9.29 -5.61
CA ALA A 77 -6.64 -8.84 -6.70
C ALA A 77 -8.05 -9.46 -6.55
N ARG A 78 -9.07 -8.75 -7.01
CA ARG A 78 -10.47 -9.11 -6.83
C ARG A 78 -10.82 -10.49 -7.37
N ASP A 79 -10.21 -10.90 -8.48
CA ASP A 79 -10.40 -12.22 -9.09
C ASP A 79 -9.67 -13.35 -8.34
N GLY A 80 -8.87 -12.98 -7.34
CA GLY A 80 -8.04 -13.89 -6.56
C GLY A 80 -6.87 -14.51 -7.32
N LYS A 81 -6.63 -14.20 -8.60
CA LYS A 81 -5.56 -14.81 -9.40
C LYS A 81 -4.20 -14.13 -9.21
N GLY A 82 -4.20 -12.90 -8.72
CA GLY A 82 -2.99 -12.13 -8.53
C GLY A 82 -2.93 -11.39 -7.21
N LEU A 83 -1.80 -10.74 -6.98
CA LEU A 83 -1.54 -9.84 -5.87
C LEU A 83 -1.09 -8.47 -6.42
N PHE A 84 -1.61 -7.41 -5.86
CA PHE A 84 -0.99 -6.10 -5.94
C PHE A 84 -0.01 -5.95 -4.79
N LEU A 85 1.16 -5.43 -5.06
CA LEU A 85 2.23 -5.25 -4.08
C LEU A 85 3.19 -4.14 -4.51
N THR A 86 4.07 -3.72 -3.60
CA THR A 86 5.26 -2.95 -3.95
C THR A 86 6.50 -3.82 -3.88
N THR A 87 7.47 -3.58 -4.76
CA THR A 87 8.72 -4.35 -4.80
C THR A 87 9.86 -3.59 -5.48
N ASP A 88 11.08 -3.76 -4.96
CA ASP A 88 12.35 -3.23 -5.50
C ASP A 88 13.07 -4.22 -6.43
N ARG A 89 12.42 -5.31 -6.79
CA ARG A 89 13.00 -6.46 -7.46
C ARG A 89 13.83 -6.17 -8.71
N ASP A 90 13.36 -5.26 -9.58
CA ASP A 90 13.99 -4.97 -10.86
C ASP A 90 14.61 -3.55 -10.89
N GLY A 91 14.98 -3.00 -9.71
CA GLY A 91 15.55 -1.67 -9.62
C GLY A 91 15.79 -1.21 -8.19
N GLU A 92 16.08 0.07 -8.05
CA GLU A 92 16.35 0.76 -6.79
C GLU A 92 15.10 1.16 -6.02
N PHE A 93 13.97 1.33 -6.75
CA PHE A 93 12.75 1.89 -6.19
C PHE A 93 11.73 0.81 -5.86
N GLN A 94 10.99 1.02 -4.76
CA GLN A 94 9.79 0.26 -4.43
C GLN A 94 8.68 0.62 -5.40
N ARG A 95 8.44 -0.23 -6.40
CA ARG A 95 7.48 0.02 -7.48
C ARG A 95 6.20 -0.77 -7.27
N ALA A 96 5.07 -0.16 -7.60
CA ALA A 96 3.80 -0.88 -7.64
C ALA A 96 3.81 -1.92 -8.76
N ALA A 97 3.34 -3.12 -8.44
CA ALA A 97 3.28 -4.23 -9.37
C ALA A 97 2.05 -5.12 -9.15
N HIS A 98 1.64 -5.81 -10.19
CA HIS A 98 0.71 -6.92 -10.14
C HIS A 98 1.48 -8.23 -10.38
N LEU A 99 1.40 -9.15 -9.43
CA LEU A 99 1.98 -10.49 -9.51
C LEU A 99 0.88 -11.49 -9.84
N ASP A 100 0.96 -12.14 -10.98
CA ASP A 100 0.11 -13.29 -11.33
C ASP A 100 0.59 -14.53 -10.56
N LEU A 101 -0.29 -15.15 -9.78
CA LEU A 101 0.05 -16.25 -8.88
C LEU A 101 0.24 -17.60 -9.58
N GLU A 102 -0.24 -17.75 -10.79
CA GLU A 102 -0.08 -18.98 -11.57
C GLU A 102 1.23 -18.97 -12.35
N SER A 103 1.46 -17.92 -13.13
CA SER A 103 2.63 -17.79 -13.99
C SER A 103 3.86 -17.21 -13.31
N GLY A 104 3.71 -16.49 -12.19
CA GLY A 104 4.76 -15.70 -11.56
C GLY A 104 5.11 -14.41 -12.31
N ARG A 105 4.33 -14.03 -13.31
CA ARG A 105 4.56 -12.80 -14.08
C ARG A 105 4.31 -11.58 -13.24
N LEU A 106 5.27 -10.65 -13.27
CA LEU A 106 5.18 -9.36 -12.61
C LEU A 106 4.95 -8.26 -13.65
N GLU A 107 3.93 -7.45 -13.44
CA GLU A 107 3.61 -6.30 -14.29
C GLU A 107 3.64 -5.03 -13.46
N TYR A 108 4.59 -4.14 -13.76
CA TYR A 108 4.73 -2.86 -13.07
C TYR A 108 3.75 -1.82 -13.60
N PHE A 109 3.31 -0.93 -12.70
CA PHE A 109 2.51 0.24 -13.04
C PHE A 109 2.86 1.43 -12.12
N GLY A 110 2.33 2.61 -12.42
CA GLY A 110 2.71 3.84 -11.71
C GLY A 110 4.12 4.33 -12.11
N PRO A 111 4.73 5.21 -11.30
CA PRO A 111 6.02 5.81 -11.60
C PRO A 111 7.17 4.78 -11.51
N ALA A 112 8.12 4.89 -12.45
CA ALA A 112 9.23 3.95 -12.53
C ALA A 112 10.47 4.36 -11.69
N ASN A 113 10.56 5.63 -11.31
CA ASN A 113 11.74 6.24 -10.70
C ASN A 113 11.43 6.95 -9.39
N ARG A 114 10.47 6.44 -8.66
CA ARG A 114 10.02 6.90 -7.33
C ARG A 114 9.57 5.72 -6.50
N ASP A 115 9.73 5.85 -5.19
CA ASP A 115 9.19 4.88 -4.26
C ASP A 115 7.68 5.03 -4.12
N VAL A 116 6.98 3.90 -4.18
CA VAL A 116 5.60 3.77 -3.74
C VAL A 116 5.64 3.32 -2.28
N GLU A 117 5.36 4.25 -1.38
CA GLU A 117 5.45 4.03 0.07
C GLU A 117 4.22 3.30 0.64
N GLN A 118 3.06 3.47 0.00
CA GLN A 118 1.82 2.76 0.36
C GLN A 118 1.06 2.38 -0.91
N LEU A 119 0.44 1.20 -0.87
CA LEU A 119 -0.46 0.70 -1.89
C LEU A 119 -1.65 0.04 -1.20
N VAL A 120 -2.85 0.58 -1.40
CA VAL A 120 -4.06 0.09 -0.73
C VAL A 120 -5.17 -0.12 -1.75
N LEU A 121 -5.67 -1.35 -1.83
CA LEU A 121 -6.80 -1.70 -2.68
C LEU A 121 -8.12 -1.34 -2.00
N SER A 122 -9.04 -0.74 -2.75
CA SER A 122 -10.39 -0.44 -2.25
C SER A 122 -11.15 -1.73 -1.90
N PRO A 123 -12.08 -1.70 -0.93
CA PRO A 123 -12.87 -2.86 -0.52
C PRO A 123 -13.69 -3.50 -1.65
N ASP A 124 -14.06 -2.73 -2.67
CA ASP A 124 -14.72 -3.24 -3.87
C ASP A 124 -13.76 -3.89 -4.89
N GLY A 125 -12.44 -3.82 -4.63
CA GLY A 125 -11.39 -4.38 -5.46
C GLY A 125 -11.16 -3.68 -6.80
N ARG A 126 -11.65 -2.44 -6.96
CA ARG A 126 -11.64 -1.73 -8.25
C ARG A 126 -10.65 -0.59 -8.35
N THR A 127 -10.21 -0.04 -7.22
CA THR A 127 -9.33 1.13 -7.21
C THR A 127 -8.15 0.90 -6.29
N LEU A 128 -6.96 1.20 -6.78
CA LEU A 128 -5.73 1.23 -6.00
C LEU A 128 -5.40 2.67 -5.65
N ALA A 129 -5.10 2.93 -4.39
CA ALA A 129 -4.50 4.17 -3.95
C ALA A 129 -3.01 3.95 -3.70
N LEU A 130 -2.19 4.78 -4.30
CA LEU A 130 -0.73 4.77 -4.16
C LEU A 130 -0.29 6.07 -3.49
N VAL A 131 0.57 5.97 -2.48
CA VAL A 131 1.35 7.10 -1.99
C VAL A 131 2.74 7.01 -2.59
N VAL A 132 3.08 7.98 -3.41
CA VAL A 132 4.36 8.06 -4.11
C VAL A 132 5.21 9.13 -3.45
N ASN A 133 6.45 8.80 -3.11
CA ASN A 133 7.43 9.77 -2.64
C ASN A 133 8.03 10.54 -3.84
N ASP A 134 7.58 11.76 -4.05
CA ASP A 134 8.15 12.64 -5.07
C ASP A 134 9.06 13.70 -4.42
N ALA A 135 10.34 13.36 -4.27
CA ALA A 135 11.35 14.21 -3.67
C ALA A 135 10.99 14.70 -2.25
N GLY A 136 10.47 13.81 -1.41
CA GLY A 136 10.06 14.10 -0.04
C GLY A 136 8.63 14.64 0.11
N VAL A 137 7.89 14.75 -1.00
CA VAL A 137 6.46 15.10 -1.00
C VAL A 137 5.63 13.83 -1.26
N GLY A 138 4.65 13.57 -0.39
CA GLY A 138 3.72 12.46 -0.58
C GLY A 138 2.67 12.81 -1.62
N VAL A 139 2.71 12.14 -2.78
CA VAL A 139 1.73 12.33 -3.87
C VAL A 139 0.76 11.17 -3.88
N LEU A 140 -0.53 11.47 -3.68
CA LEU A 140 -1.60 10.47 -3.77
C LEU A 140 -1.99 10.27 -5.23
N ARG A 141 -1.90 9.03 -5.70
CA ARG A 141 -2.33 8.61 -7.05
C ARG A 141 -3.37 7.52 -6.95
N LEU A 142 -4.33 7.55 -7.85
CA LEU A 142 -5.35 6.52 -7.97
C LEU A 142 -5.16 5.76 -9.27
N HIS A 143 -5.36 4.45 -9.23
CA HIS A 143 -5.32 3.58 -10.40
C HIS A 143 -6.56 2.69 -10.45
N ASP A 144 -7.04 2.44 -11.64
CA ASP A 144 -8.02 1.38 -11.90
C ASP A 144 -7.33 0.01 -11.70
N ALA A 145 -7.89 -0.84 -10.88
CA ALA A 145 -7.24 -2.11 -10.49
C ALA A 145 -7.21 -3.12 -11.65
N ASP A 146 -8.22 -3.14 -12.52
CA ASP A 146 -8.30 -4.11 -13.60
C ASP A 146 -7.33 -3.74 -14.74
N THR A 147 -7.30 -2.47 -15.14
CA THR A 147 -6.48 -1.98 -16.25
C THR A 147 -5.12 -1.45 -15.82
N ARG A 148 -4.93 -1.17 -14.52
CA ARG A 148 -3.75 -0.53 -13.92
C ARG A 148 -3.47 0.89 -14.44
N ARG A 149 -4.42 1.49 -15.17
CA ARG A 149 -4.32 2.85 -15.67
C ARG A 149 -4.55 3.86 -14.55
N GLU A 150 -3.79 4.93 -14.59
CA GLU A 150 -3.95 6.05 -13.67
C GLU A 150 -5.30 6.75 -13.91
N LEU A 151 -6.00 7.01 -12.81
CA LEU A 151 -7.25 7.77 -12.76
C LEU A 151 -6.94 9.25 -12.52
N PRO A 152 -7.92 10.17 -12.70
CA PRO A 152 -7.73 11.58 -12.38
C PRO A 152 -7.18 11.77 -10.97
N ALA A 153 -6.05 12.47 -10.86
CA ALA A 153 -5.38 12.70 -9.58
C ALA A 153 -6.19 13.68 -8.70
N PRO A 154 -6.36 13.39 -7.39
CA PRO A 154 -6.90 14.36 -6.47
C PRO A 154 -5.90 15.50 -6.21
N VAL A 155 -6.43 16.69 -5.92
CA VAL A 155 -5.60 17.82 -5.50
C VAL A 155 -5.37 17.73 -3.99
N VAL A 156 -4.17 17.29 -3.60
CA VAL A 156 -3.75 17.17 -2.19
C VAL A 156 -2.77 18.31 -1.87
N PRO A 157 -2.88 18.99 -0.71
CA PRO A 157 -1.87 19.96 -0.29
C PRO A 157 -0.48 19.36 -0.18
N ILE A 158 0.56 20.18 -0.32
CA ILE A 158 1.96 19.73 -0.21
C ILE A 158 2.26 19.28 1.22
N GLY A 159 2.84 18.09 1.36
CA GLY A 159 3.19 17.49 2.64
C GLY A 159 3.52 16.01 2.50
N THR A 160 3.65 15.34 3.64
CA THR A 160 3.83 13.89 3.71
C THR A 160 2.47 13.23 3.92
N VAL A 161 2.09 12.35 3.01
CA VAL A 161 0.86 11.55 3.09
C VAL A 161 1.16 10.20 3.74
N ARG A 162 0.34 9.81 4.73
CA ARG A 162 0.49 8.50 5.39
C ARG A 162 -0.85 7.97 5.91
N GLY A 163 -0.89 6.69 6.27
CA GLY A 163 -2.05 6.05 6.89
C GLY A 163 -3.28 6.06 5.98
N VAL A 164 -3.08 5.80 4.71
CA VAL A 164 -4.16 5.75 3.71
C VAL A 164 -5.09 4.59 4.02
N GLN A 165 -6.39 4.88 4.11
CA GLN A 165 -7.40 3.90 4.42
C GLN A 165 -8.71 4.18 3.67
N TRP A 166 -9.20 3.17 2.97
CA TRP A 166 -10.51 3.22 2.33
C TRP A 166 -11.66 3.11 3.35
N HIS A 167 -12.71 3.86 3.11
CA HIS A 167 -14.00 3.58 3.74
C HIS A 167 -14.55 2.23 3.23
N HIS A 168 -15.29 1.51 4.07
CA HIS A 168 -15.75 0.15 3.77
C HIS A 168 -16.62 0.01 2.52
N ASP A 169 -17.29 1.08 2.09
CA ASP A 169 -18.10 1.12 0.87
C ASP A 169 -17.30 1.57 -0.38
N ALA A 170 -16.00 1.80 -0.24
CA ALA A 170 -15.12 2.31 -1.29
C ALA A 170 -15.47 3.73 -1.81
N GLY A 171 -16.39 4.43 -1.16
CA GLY A 171 -16.82 5.78 -1.58
C GLY A 171 -15.88 6.90 -1.16
N ALA A 172 -15.03 6.66 -0.17
CA ALA A 172 -14.11 7.64 0.36
C ALA A 172 -12.75 7.02 0.75
N LEU A 173 -11.71 7.85 0.74
CA LEU A 173 -10.35 7.51 1.16
C LEU A 173 -9.87 8.52 2.19
N ALA A 174 -9.56 8.06 3.39
CA ALA A 174 -8.97 8.88 4.45
C ALA A 174 -7.45 8.74 4.43
N PHE A 175 -6.75 9.81 4.79
CA PHE A 175 -5.30 9.83 4.96
C PHE A 175 -4.89 10.93 5.94
N VAL A 176 -3.70 10.80 6.52
CA VAL A 176 -3.08 11.85 7.32
C VAL A 176 -2.11 12.63 6.44
N LEU A 177 -2.21 13.95 6.48
CA LEU A 177 -1.27 14.86 5.83
C LEU A 177 -0.51 15.67 6.89
N ASP A 178 0.81 15.51 6.90
CA ASP A 178 1.74 16.30 7.69
C ASP A 178 2.43 17.35 6.81
N SER A 179 2.55 18.57 7.28
CA SER A 179 3.29 19.62 6.58
C SER A 179 3.98 20.56 7.57
N ALA A 180 4.82 21.47 7.09
CA ALA A 180 5.43 22.48 7.93
C ALA A 180 4.39 23.36 8.67
N GLN A 181 3.17 23.46 8.12
CA GLN A 181 2.08 24.28 8.66
C GLN A 181 0.99 23.48 9.37
N SER A 182 1.10 22.13 9.39
CA SER A 182 0.15 21.25 10.05
C SER A 182 0.86 20.03 10.62
N PRO A 183 0.78 19.77 11.93
CA PRO A 183 1.45 18.64 12.58
C PRO A 183 0.78 17.28 12.33
N GLY A 184 -0.08 17.19 11.35
CA GLY A 184 -0.82 16.02 10.95
C GLY A 184 -2.31 16.19 11.15
N ASP A 185 -3.01 16.26 10.03
CA ASP A 185 -4.47 16.30 10.00
C ASP A 185 -5.03 15.20 9.10
N VAL A 186 -6.22 14.75 9.47
CA VAL A 186 -6.97 13.81 8.66
C VAL A 186 -7.65 14.55 7.51
N TYR A 187 -7.40 14.07 6.31
CA TYR A 187 -8.08 14.49 5.09
C TYR A 187 -8.89 13.33 4.52
N VAL A 188 -9.96 13.64 3.83
CA VAL A 188 -10.80 12.67 3.17
C VAL A 188 -10.99 13.06 1.72
N LEU A 189 -10.70 12.13 0.82
CA LEU A 189 -11.01 12.20 -0.59
C LEU A 189 -12.39 11.56 -0.82
N ASP A 190 -13.33 12.32 -1.35
CA ASP A 190 -14.58 11.79 -1.91
C ASP A 190 -14.33 11.29 -3.33
N ARG A 191 -14.58 10.02 -3.57
CA ARG A 191 -14.25 9.38 -4.85
C ARG A 191 -15.13 9.84 -6.00
N ALA A 192 -16.39 10.18 -5.73
CA ALA A 192 -17.33 10.56 -6.78
C ALA A 192 -17.04 11.96 -7.33
N SER A 193 -16.69 12.89 -6.45
CA SER A 193 -16.37 14.29 -6.81
C SER A 193 -14.89 14.53 -7.03
N ASN A 194 -14.02 13.60 -6.61
CA ASN A 194 -12.56 13.77 -6.53
C ASN A 194 -12.12 14.95 -5.65
N ALA A 195 -12.98 15.38 -4.72
CA ALA A 195 -12.72 16.48 -3.81
C ALA A 195 -12.03 16.00 -2.54
N VAL A 196 -11.02 16.76 -2.10
CA VAL A 196 -10.30 16.50 -0.83
C VAL A 196 -10.74 17.51 0.21
N THR A 197 -11.17 17.03 1.38
CA THR A 197 -11.64 17.85 2.50
C THR A 197 -10.81 17.56 3.75
N ARG A 198 -10.35 18.59 4.43
CA ARG A 198 -9.71 18.47 5.75
C ARG A 198 -10.76 18.24 6.82
N TRP A 199 -10.62 17.19 7.61
CA TRP A 199 -11.58 16.79 8.65
C TRP A 199 -11.15 17.22 10.06
N THR A 200 -9.86 17.26 10.34
CA THR A 200 -9.35 17.67 11.64
C THR A 200 -8.57 18.98 11.53
N GLY A 201 -8.45 19.69 12.62
CA GLY A 201 -7.72 20.95 12.71
C GLY A 201 -6.78 20.92 13.91
N SER A 202 -5.61 20.29 13.74
CA SER A 202 -4.57 20.28 14.76
C SER A 202 -4.07 21.69 15.04
N LYS A 203 -3.88 22.00 16.32
CA LYS A 203 -3.36 23.31 16.78
C LYS A 203 -1.95 23.13 17.33
N VAL A 204 -1.12 24.12 17.05
CA VAL A 204 0.22 24.22 17.64
C VAL A 204 0.11 25.32 18.71
N GLU A 205 -0.11 24.92 19.97
CA GLU A 205 -0.33 25.86 21.05
C GLU A 205 0.80 26.90 21.15
N GLY A 206 0.43 28.18 21.22
CA GLY A 206 1.36 29.30 21.34
C GLY A 206 2.12 29.68 20.06
N LEU A 207 1.87 29.00 18.93
CA LEU A 207 2.51 29.30 17.65
C LEU A 207 1.47 29.62 16.57
N ASP A 208 1.81 30.57 15.69
CA ASP A 208 1.03 30.81 14.46
C ASP A 208 1.54 29.90 13.36
N ALA A 209 0.77 28.87 13.06
CA ALA A 209 1.09 27.92 11.99
C ALA A 209 1.20 28.59 10.62
N GLY A 210 0.51 29.72 10.39
CA GLY A 210 0.60 30.51 9.17
C GLY A 210 1.95 31.20 8.97
N ALA A 211 2.71 31.40 10.07
CA ALA A 211 4.06 31.95 10.01
C ALA A 211 5.13 30.97 9.55
N PHE A 212 4.85 29.65 9.57
CA PHE A 212 5.78 28.65 9.08
C PHE A 212 5.81 28.64 7.55
N ARG A 213 7.00 28.59 6.99
CA ARG A 213 7.17 28.50 5.55
C ARG A 213 6.85 27.08 5.05
N PRO A 214 6.16 26.94 3.93
CA PRO A 214 6.00 25.64 3.28
C PRO A 214 7.34 24.96 3.00
N GLN A 215 7.36 23.65 3.05
CA GLN A 215 8.51 22.84 2.68
C GLN A 215 8.91 23.12 1.22
N GLN A 216 10.22 23.26 0.99
CA GLN A 216 10.76 23.39 -0.36
C GLN A 216 11.79 22.27 -0.57
N PRO A 217 11.67 21.43 -1.61
CA PRO A 217 12.66 20.44 -1.92
C PRO A 217 13.97 21.11 -2.32
N ILE A 218 15.08 20.63 -1.76
CA ILE A 218 16.43 21.08 -2.10
C ILE A 218 17.16 19.88 -2.71
N ALA A 219 17.74 20.05 -3.89
CA ALA A 219 18.55 19.03 -4.55
C ALA A 219 19.99 19.51 -4.63
N TRP A 220 20.93 18.62 -4.34
CA TRP A 220 22.37 18.82 -4.54
C TRP A 220 22.98 17.58 -5.21
N LYS A 221 24.09 17.78 -5.91
CA LYS A 221 24.87 16.68 -6.46
C LYS A 221 25.77 16.11 -5.35
N SER A 222 25.72 14.81 -5.13
CA SER A 222 26.69 14.06 -4.30
C SER A 222 27.89 13.70 -5.12
#